data_c5eebd3afe4816f2d62b1d7986740324
#
_entry.id   c5eebd3afe4816f2d62b1d7986740324
#
_cell.length_a   1.000
_cell.length_b   1.000
_cell.length_c   1.000
_cell.angle_alpha   90.00
_cell.angle_beta   90.00
_cell.angle_gamma   90.00
#
_symmetry.space_group_name_H-M   'P 1'
#
loop_
_entity.id
_entity.type
_entity.pdbx_description
1 polymer ?
#
loop_
_entity_poly.entity_id
_entity_poly.type
_entity_poly.pdbx_seq_one_letter_code
_entity_poly.pdbx_strand_id
1 'polypeptide(L)'
;MKLPKYRAWSKTEKTMSDVIRIDFLNEEVDAFSFEENEVEKVEFMSSTGLFDKNGTEIFEGDIIADVDESGDELVYLYVIYKDGKFMAVENEERGYFADLVDCTTYHSVVRNIYENAELLGR
;
A
#
# COMPACT_ATOMS: atom_id res chain seq x y z
N MET A 1 11.39 -6.43 19.88
CA MET A 1 10.42 -6.89 18.88
C MET A 1 9.69 -5.71 18.28
N LYS A 2 9.56 -5.69 16.96
CA LYS A 2 8.87 -4.62 16.24
C LYS A 2 7.40 -5.00 16.12
N LEU A 3 6.49 -4.09 16.52
CA LEU A 3 5.06 -4.34 16.39
C LEU A 3 4.63 -4.27 14.93
N PRO A 4 3.72 -5.14 14.49
CA PRO A 4 3.11 -5.03 13.18
C PRO A 4 2.42 -3.67 13.03
N LYS A 5 2.46 -3.11 11.83
CA LYS A 5 1.85 -1.82 11.54
C LYS A 5 0.91 -1.96 10.35
N TYR A 6 -0.31 -1.46 10.51
CA TYR A 6 -1.35 -1.54 9.49
C TYR A 6 -1.94 -0.17 9.21
N ARG A 7 -2.38 0.01 7.98
CA ARG A 7 -3.30 1.08 7.62
C ARG A 7 -4.54 0.44 7.00
N ALA A 8 -5.62 1.19 6.91
CA ALA A 8 -6.87 0.69 6.36
C ALA A 8 -7.56 1.74 5.50
N TRP A 9 -8.26 1.26 4.48
CA TRP A 9 -9.10 2.09 3.62
C TRP A 9 -10.55 1.83 3.98
N SER A 10 -11.29 2.88 4.35
CA SER A 10 -12.73 2.78 4.57
C SER A 10 -13.47 2.81 3.24
N LYS A 11 -14.23 1.75 2.95
CA LYS A 11 -15.03 1.67 1.73
C LYS A 11 -16.21 2.62 1.78
N THR A 12 -16.72 2.92 2.97
CA THR A 12 -17.87 3.80 3.16
C THR A 12 -17.48 5.27 3.17
N GLU A 13 -16.40 5.62 3.88
CA GLU A 13 -15.96 7.01 4.02
C GLU A 13 -14.92 7.43 2.98
N LYS A 14 -14.42 6.47 2.19
CA LYS A 14 -13.41 6.73 1.15
C LYS A 14 -12.19 7.45 1.70
N THR A 15 -11.70 6.97 2.83
CA THR A 15 -10.61 7.61 3.57
C THR A 15 -9.58 6.56 3.98
N MET A 16 -8.32 6.91 3.81
CA MET A 16 -7.19 6.10 4.29
C MET A 16 -6.81 6.54 5.70
N SER A 17 -6.48 5.58 6.56
CA SER A 17 -6.09 5.89 7.94
C SER A 17 -5.09 4.88 8.48
N ASP A 18 -4.29 5.33 9.43
CA ASP A 18 -3.55 4.42 10.29
C ASP A 18 -4.54 3.66 11.16
N VAL A 19 -4.24 2.38 11.44
CA VAL A 19 -5.03 1.54 12.32
C VAL A 19 -4.49 1.65 13.74
N ILE A 20 -5.39 1.95 14.68
CA ILE A 20 -5.05 2.07 16.10
C ILE A 20 -5.21 0.72 16.80
N ARG A 21 -6.29 -0.01 16.51
CA ARG A 21 -6.63 -1.25 17.18
C ARG A 21 -7.45 -2.15 16.26
N ILE A 22 -7.17 -3.45 16.29
CA ILE A 22 -7.99 -4.47 15.64
C ILE A 22 -8.48 -5.43 16.71
N ASP A 23 -9.79 -5.63 16.78
CA ASP A 23 -10.42 -6.60 17.64
C ASP A 23 -10.85 -7.80 16.78
N PHE A 24 -10.06 -8.85 16.80
CA PHE A 24 -10.32 -10.03 15.98
C PHE A 24 -11.54 -10.82 16.45
N LEU A 25 -11.85 -10.76 17.73
CA LEU A 25 -12.98 -11.50 18.28
C LEU A 25 -14.31 -10.90 17.87
N ASN A 26 -14.43 -9.57 17.95
CA ASN A 26 -15.66 -8.85 17.62
C ASN A 26 -15.68 -8.31 16.19
N GLU A 27 -14.61 -8.53 15.44
CA GLU A 27 -14.45 -8.06 14.06
C GLU A 27 -14.64 -6.53 13.94
N GLU A 28 -13.97 -5.82 14.85
CA GLU A 28 -14.00 -4.36 14.90
C GLU A 28 -12.60 -3.77 14.68
N VAL A 29 -12.58 -2.54 14.17
CA VAL A 29 -11.35 -1.79 13.94
C VAL A 29 -11.52 -0.37 14.48
N ASP A 30 -10.45 0.16 15.06
CA ASP A 30 -10.36 1.58 15.41
C ASP A 30 -9.28 2.21 14.55
N ALA A 31 -9.64 3.25 13.82
CA ALA A 31 -8.75 3.98 12.93
C ALA A 31 -8.65 5.44 13.36
N PHE A 32 -7.52 6.06 13.02
CA PHE A 32 -7.24 7.43 13.41
C PHE A 32 -8.06 8.45 12.62
N SER A 33 -8.24 8.22 11.31
CA SER A 33 -8.80 9.24 10.40
C SER A 33 -10.21 8.95 9.91
N PHE A 34 -10.82 7.83 10.30
CA PHE A 34 -12.21 7.55 9.93
C PHE A 34 -12.96 6.90 11.09
N GLU A 35 -14.29 6.94 11.04
CA GLU A 35 -15.14 6.42 12.11
C GLU A 35 -15.65 5.01 11.87
N GLU A 36 -15.59 4.52 10.63
CA GLU A 36 -16.01 3.15 10.33
C GLU A 36 -15.30 2.16 11.25
N ASN A 37 -16.05 1.29 11.90
CA ASN A 37 -15.48 0.32 12.83
C ASN A 37 -15.74 -1.14 12.47
N GLU A 38 -16.47 -1.41 11.40
CA GLU A 38 -16.73 -2.78 10.97
C GLU A 38 -15.62 -3.28 10.05
N VAL A 39 -14.95 -4.37 10.44
CA VAL A 39 -13.83 -4.95 9.70
C VAL A 39 -14.20 -5.24 8.24
N GLU A 40 -15.41 -5.73 7.99
CA GLU A 40 -15.84 -6.08 6.62
C GLU A 40 -15.98 -4.85 5.70
N LYS A 41 -16.05 -3.65 6.25
CA LYS A 41 -16.20 -2.41 5.48
C LYS A 41 -14.88 -1.69 5.24
N VAL A 42 -13.76 -2.31 5.60
CA VAL A 42 -12.44 -1.74 5.37
C VAL A 42 -11.54 -2.72 4.65
N GLU A 43 -10.53 -2.17 3.96
CA GLU A 43 -9.45 -2.97 3.38
C GLU A 43 -8.18 -2.72 4.18
N PHE A 44 -7.62 -3.77 4.75
CA PHE A 44 -6.40 -3.68 5.54
C PHE A 44 -5.17 -3.82 4.66
N MET A 45 -4.13 -3.06 4.99
CA MET A 45 -2.84 -3.13 4.33
C MET A 45 -1.75 -3.19 5.40
N SER A 46 -0.86 -4.17 5.30
CA SER A 46 0.26 -4.24 6.23
C SER A 46 1.42 -3.39 5.72
N SER A 47 2.22 -2.88 6.67
CA SER A 47 3.51 -2.30 6.33
C SER A 47 4.42 -3.40 5.79
N THR A 48 5.19 -3.07 4.75
CA THR A 48 6.18 -3.99 4.20
C THR A 48 7.45 -4.06 5.04
N GLY A 49 7.64 -3.09 5.95
CA GLY A 49 8.89 -2.93 6.68
C GLY A 49 10.00 -2.32 5.86
N LEU A 50 9.73 -1.97 4.60
CA LEU A 50 10.69 -1.35 3.70
C LEU A 50 10.33 0.12 3.50
N PHE A 51 11.32 0.91 3.13
CA PHE A 51 11.18 2.35 2.90
C PHE A 51 11.63 2.67 1.48
N ASP A 52 11.01 3.67 0.87
CA ASP A 52 11.41 4.09 -0.47
C ASP A 52 12.71 4.92 -0.43
N LYS A 53 13.15 5.40 -1.59
CA LYS A 53 14.40 6.16 -1.68
C LYS A 53 14.37 7.47 -0.89
N ASN A 54 13.20 7.96 -0.53
CA ASN A 54 13.02 9.19 0.24
C ASN A 54 12.73 8.94 1.72
N GLY A 55 12.76 7.68 2.15
CA GLY A 55 12.49 7.31 3.54
C GLY A 55 11.02 7.16 3.87
N THR A 56 10.13 7.12 2.89
CA THR A 56 8.71 6.89 3.11
C THR A 56 8.44 5.40 3.28
N GLU A 57 7.72 5.05 4.33
CA GLU A 57 7.35 3.66 4.59
C GLU A 57 6.41 3.14 3.50
N ILE A 58 6.68 1.92 3.02
CA ILE A 58 5.90 1.31 1.95
C ILE A 58 4.90 0.32 2.53
N PHE A 59 3.63 0.44 2.14
CA PHE A 59 2.54 -0.46 2.53
C PHE A 59 2.03 -1.25 1.34
N GLU A 60 1.40 -2.38 1.59
CA GLU A 60 0.60 -3.06 0.57
C GLU A 60 -0.36 -2.06 -0.06
N GLY A 61 -0.55 -2.16 -1.38
CA GLY A 61 -1.45 -1.27 -2.10
C GLY A 61 -0.85 0.08 -2.47
N ASP A 62 0.39 0.37 -2.06
CA ASP A 62 1.07 1.57 -2.53
C ASP A 62 1.41 1.46 -4.01
N ILE A 63 1.34 2.60 -4.70
CA ILE A 63 1.84 2.74 -6.06
C ILE A 63 3.19 3.42 -5.96
N ILE A 64 4.21 2.80 -6.54
CA ILE A 64 5.58 3.31 -6.56
C ILE A 64 5.99 3.60 -8.00
N ALA A 65 6.88 4.57 -8.17
CA ALA A 65 7.39 4.95 -9.48
C ALA A 65 8.82 5.45 -9.37
N ASP A 66 9.57 5.26 -10.45
CA ASP A 66 10.85 5.92 -10.62
C ASP A 66 10.55 7.36 -11.06
N VAL A 67 11.04 8.33 -10.29
CA VAL A 67 10.81 9.75 -10.59
C VAL A 67 12.11 10.31 -11.14
N ASP A 68 12.07 10.84 -12.37
CA ASP A 68 13.26 11.37 -13.03
C ASP A 68 13.66 12.75 -12.49
N GLU A 69 14.75 13.32 -13.01
CA GLU A 69 15.25 14.60 -12.56
C GLU A 69 14.29 15.77 -12.85
N SER A 70 13.41 15.61 -13.82
CA SER A 70 12.39 16.60 -14.15
C SER A 70 11.15 16.49 -13.27
N GLY A 71 11.09 15.48 -12.40
CA GLY A 71 9.93 15.21 -11.57
C GLY A 71 8.86 14.37 -12.26
N ASP A 72 9.13 13.86 -13.46
CA ASP A 72 8.20 13.01 -14.18
C ASP A 72 8.20 11.60 -13.57
N GLU A 73 7.00 11.08 -13.35
CA GLU A 73 6.80 9.74 -12.82
C GLU A 73 6.80 8.75 -13.98
N LEU A 74 7.73 7.80 -13.93
CA LEU A 74 7.87 6.78 -14.98
C LEU A 74 6.94 5.60 -14.68
N VAL A 75 7.30 4.40 -15.10
CA VAL A 75 6.45 3.22 -14.95
C VAL A 75 5.91 3.07 -13.53
N TYR A 76 4.59 2.88 -13.42
CA TYR A 76 3.93 2.65 -12.14
C TYR A 76 3.88 1.16 -11.80
N LEU A 77 4.28 0.85 -10.57
CA LEU A 77 4.18 -0.49 -10.00
C LEU A 77 3.34 -0.41 -8.74
N TYR A 78 2.59 -1.45 -8.43
CA TYR A 78 1.87 -1.48 -7.15
C TYR A 78 2.34 -2.65 -6.29
N VAL A 79 2.20 -2.50 -4.98
CA VAL A 79 2.78 -3.41 -4.00
C VAL A 79 1.73 -4.44 -3.57
N ILE A 80 2.07 -5.72 -3.71
CA ILE A 80 1.24 -6.84 -3.24
C ILE A 80 2.08 -7.78 -2.39
N TYR A 81 1.40 -8.62 -1.62
CA TYR A 81 2.01 -9.75 -0.93
C TYR A 81 1.67 -11.01 -1.71
N LYS A 82 2.69 -11.72 -2.17
CA LYS A 82 2.51 -12.91 -3.00
C LYS A 82 3.60 -13.93 -2.71
N ASP A 83 3.20 -15.19 -2.55
CA ASP A 83 4.13 -16.30 -2.35
C ASP A 83 5.14 -16.07 -1.22
N GLY A 84 4.67 -15.47 -0.14
CA GLY A 84 5.46 -15.28 1.07
C GLY A 84 6.34 -14.04 1.07
N LYS A 85 6.20 -13.14 0.10
CA LYS A 85 6.99 -11.91 0.05
C LYS A 85 6.25 -10.76 -0.59
N PHE A 86 6.75 -9.54 -0.36
CA PHE A 86 6.22 -8.35 -1.00
C PHE A 86 6.81 -8.18 -2.40
N MET A 87 5.94 -7.94 -3.37
CA MET A 87 6.30 -7.81 -4.78
C MET A 87 5.82 -6.47 -5.32
N ALA A 88 6.51 -5.97 -6.33
CA ALA A 88 6.08 -4.81 -7.10
C ALA A 88 5.60 -5.30 -8.47
N VAL A 89 4.41 -4.90 -8.87
CA VAL A 89 3.72 -5.43 -10.04
C VAL A 89 3.33 -4.32 -11.00
N GLU A 90 3.71 -4.44 -12.26
CA GLU A 90 3.26 -3.51 -13.29
C GLU A 90 1.85 -3.88 -13.77
N ASN A 91 1.67 -5.17 -14.09
CA ASN A 91 0.41 -5.67 -14.62
C ASN A 91 0.31 -7.17 -14.34
N GLU A 92 -0.70 -7.56 -13.58
CA GLU A 92 -0.91 -8.98 -13.23
C GLU A 92 -1.15 -9.86 -14.45
N GLU A 93 -1.80 -9.33 -15.48
CA GLU A 93 -2.09 -10.08 -16.70
C GLU A 93 -0.83 -10.40 -17.48
N ARG A 94 0.16 -9.50 -17.46
CA ARG A 94 1.44 -9.71 -18.14
C ARG A 94 2.41 -10.53 -17.31
N GLY A 95 2.08 -10.74 -16.03
CA GLY A 95 2.91 -11.53 -15.13
C GLY A 95 4.26 -10.92 -14.81
N TYR A 96 4.42 -9.59 -14.96
CA TYR A 96 5.64 -8.93 -14.57
C TYR A 96 5.63 -8.64 -13.07
N PHE A 97 6.54 -9.28 -12.36
CA PHE A 97 6.70 -9.14 -10.92
C PHE A 97 8.17 -8.93 -10.60
N ALA A 98 8.43 -8.02 -9.67
CA ALA A 98 9.77 -7.78 -9.14
C ALA A 98 9.72 -7.85 -7.62
N ASP A 99 10.80 -8.30 -6.99
CA ASP A 99 10.88 -8.22 -5.53
C ASP A 99 10.89 -6.76 -5.11
N LEU A 100 10.04 -6.42 -4.14
CA LEU A 100 9.94 -5.03 -3.70
C LEU A 100 11.28 -4.48 -3.23
N VAL A 101 12.06 -5.31 -2.52
CA VAL A 101 13.36 -4.89 -1.99
C VAL A 101 14.29 -4.37 -3.10
N ASP A 102 14.18 -4.91 -4.31
CA ASP A 102 15.00 -4.48 -5.44
C ASP A 102 14.58 -3.12 -6.01
N CYS A 103 13.37 -2.69 -5.69
CA CYS A 103 12.81 -1.42 -6.19
C CYS A 103 13.08 -0.24 -5.26
N THR A 104 13.40 -0.49 -3.99
CA THR A 104 13.44 0.57 -2.97
C THR A 104 14.52 1.62 -3.20
N THR A 105 15.58 1.28 -3.92
CA THR A 105 16.68 2.22 -4.20
C THR A 105 16.28 3.30 -5.20
N TYR A 106 15.40 2.98 -6.15
CA TYR A 106 15.11 3.85 -7.29
C TYR A 106 13.68 4.38 -7.30
N HIS A 107 12.77 3.79 -6.54
CA HIS A 107 11.34 4.11 -6.62
C HIS A 107 10.88 4.90 -5.40
N SER A 108 9.89 5.76 -5.63
CA SER A 108 9.22 6.53 -4.58
C SER A 108 7.76 6.13 -4.50
N VAL A 109 7.20 6.14 -3.28
CA VAL A 109 5.75 6.02 -3.10
C VAL A 109 5.12 7.30 -3.64
N VAL A 110 4.24 7.17 -4.61
CA VAL A 110 3.59 8.32 -5.24
C VAL A 110 2.10 8.38 -4.97
N ARG A 111 1.43 7.21 -4.86
CA ARG A 111 -0.02 7.12 -4.66
C ARG A 111 -0.35 5.75 -4.08
N ASN A 112 -1.64 5.39 -4.08
CA ASN A 112 -2.07 4.05 -3.71
C ASN A 112 -3.25 3.60 -4.57
N ILE A 113 -3.51 2.29 -4.60
CA ILE A 113 -4.51 1.70 -5.49
C ILE A 113 -5.95 2.07 -5.13
N TYR A 114 -6.21 2.49 -3.89
CA TYR A 114 -7.57 2.79 -3.44
C TYR A 114 -7.99 4.21 -3.83
N GLU A 115 -7.07 5.16 -3.77
CA GLU A 115 -7.34 6.54 -4.14
C GLU A 115 -7.06 6.84 -5.61
N ASN A 116 -6.18 6.07 -6.25
CA ASN A 116 -5.63 6.40 -7.55
C ASN A 116 -5.56 5.21 -8.51
N ALA A 117 -6.61 4.37 -8.53
CA ALA A 117 -6.65 3.16 -9.36
C ALA A 117 -6.43 3.45 -10.86
N GLU A 118 -6.80 4.65 -11.31
CA GLU A 118 -6.65 5.07 -12.71
C GLU A 118 -5.20 5.06 -13.20
N LEU A 119 -4.23 5.22 -12.31
CA LEU A 119 -2.81 5.18 -12.69
C LEU A 119 -2.38 3.81 -13.20
N LEU A 120 -3.13 2.77 -12.86
CA LEU A 120 -2.85 1.39 -13.27
C LEU A 120 -3.70 0.98 -14.48
N GLY A 121 -4.42 1.90 -15.09
CA GLY A 121 -5.28 1.62 -16.24
C GLY A 121 -6.60 0.93 -15.89
N ARG A 122 -7.05 1.09 -14.67
CA ARG A 122 -8.28 0.46 -14.18
C ARG A 122 -9.48 1.39 -14.25
#